data_f828f0f9901db578f80c08917b4fcd68
#
_entry.id   f828f0f9901db578f80c08917b4fcd68
#
_cell.length_a   1.000
_cell.length_b   1.000
_cell.length_c   1.000
_cell.angle_alpha   90.00
_cell.angle_beta   90.00
_cell.angle_gamma   90.00
#
_symmetry.space_group_name_H-M   'P 1'
#
loop_
_entity.id
_entity.type
_entity.pdbx_description
1 polymer ?
#
loop_
_entity_poly.entity_id
_entity_poly.type
_entity_poly.pdbx_seq_one_letter_code
_entity_poly.pdbx_strand_id
1 'polypeptide(L)'
;MTDFVASPEHHLERELARALDGVDVERARREYWDQNECLFLERFLPPEVVDRHLLPEVDKLRPNVHRNYIPGHKKGGAISYYTLSEKAPLFLALYKCPAFIAFVSRLTGARVRPCPDADPHACALYFYTEPGDHMGFHYDDSYYKGDRYTVLMGLVQRTEHCRLVARLYLDDPTRETREVQLAYGPGALVIFNGPKLHHAVTPLAEGEERIVLTMEYVTNPEMWFLNRFVSNMKDAIAYFGVRALIRRRPPGTVLE
;
A
#
# COMPACT_ATOMS: atom_id res chain seq x y z
N MET A 1 23.98 16.09 31.32
CA MET A 1 23.97 15.46 29.98
C MET A 1 22.58 14.93 29.78
N THR A 2 21.74 15.66 29.04
CA THR A 2 20.41 15.22 28.69
C THR A 2 20.57 14.20 27.56
N ASP A 3 20.30 12.92 27.86
CA ASP A 3 20.23 11.87 26.84
C ASP A 3 19.17 12.29 25.82
N PHE A 4 19.62 12.59 24.63
CA PHE A 4 18.75 12.88 23.48
C PHE A 4 18.15 11.54 23.06
N VAL A 5 16.99 11.19 23.63
CA VAL A 5 16.22 10.03 23.17
C VAL A 5 15.76 10.35 21.75
N ALA A 6 16.37 9.72 20.77
CA ALA A 6 16.00 9.89 19.36
C ALA A 6 14.51 9.56 19.17
N SER A 7 13.80 10.35 18.36
CA SER A 7 12.37 10.13 18.11
C SER A 7 12.12 8.75 17.44
N PRO A 8 10.92 8.16 17.61
CA PRO A 8 10.57 6.91 16.94
C PRO A 8 10.78 6.96 15.41
N GLU A 9 10.53 8.11 14.78
CA GLU A 9 10.76 8.35 13.36
C GLU A 9 12.23 8.20 13.00
N HIS A 10 13.12 8.82 13.79
CA HIS A 10 14.57 8.74 13.58
C HIS A 10 15.12 7.32 13.78
N HIS A 11 14.51 6.54 14.67
CA HIS A 11 14.86 5.12 14.81
C HIS A 11 14.42 4.32 13.58
N LEU A 12 13.20 4.50 13.11
CA LEU A 12 12.69 3.81 11.92
C LEU A 12 13.50 4.19 10.67
N GLU A 13 13.86 5.46 10.49
CA GLU A 13 14.72 5.90 9.38
C GLU A 13 16.08 5.20 9.37
N ARG A 14 16.71 5.01 10.52
CA ARG A 14 17.98 4.29 10.61
C ARG A 14 17.84 2.81 10.28
N GLU A 15 16.78 2.15 10.77
CA GLU A 15 16.51 0.75 10.44
C GLU A 15 16.19 0.58 8.95
N LEU A 16 15.44 1.52 8.36
CA LEU A 16 15.17 1.56 6.93
C LEU A 16 16.45 1.74 6.11
N ALA A 17 17.34 2.65 6.53
CA ALA A 17 18.63 2.85 5.86
C ALA A 17 19.48 1.56 5.89
N ARG A 18 19.57 0.89 7.05
CA ARG A 18 20.27 -0.40 7.18
C ARG A 18 19.66 -1.49 6.28
N ALA A 19 18.31 -1.54 6.22
CA ALA A 19 17.62 -2.49 5.35
C ALA A 19 17.95 -2.23 3.88
N LEU A 20 17.95 -0.98 3.45
CA LEU A 20 18.30 -0.57 2.09
C LEU A 20 19.76 -0.87 1.74
N ASP A 21 20.69 -0.64 2.68
CA ASP A 21 22.11 -0.97 2.50
C ASP A 21 22.34 -2.49 2.36
N GLY A 22 21.47 -3.30 2.96
CA GLY A 22 21.52 -4.76 2.86
C GLY A 22 20.97 -5.34 1.56
N VAL A 23 20.28 -4.54 0.73
CA VAL A 23 19.70 -5.01 -0.54
C VAL A 23 20.72 -4.90 -1.68
N ASP A 24 21.01 -6.02 -2.35
CA ASP A 24 21.66 -5.99 -3.66
C ASP A 24 20.67 -5.42 -4.70
N VAL A 25 20.74 -4.11 -4.91
CA VAL A 25 19.78 -3.39 -5.76
C VAL A 25 19.89 -3.83 -7.24
N GLU A 26 21.07 -4.20 -7.72
CA GLU A 26 21.24 -4.63 -9.10
C GLU A 26 20.63 -6.02 -9.33
N ARG A 27 20.76 -6.90 -8.34
CA ARG A 27 20.08 -8.21 -8.36
C ARG A 27 18.56 -8.01 -8.26
N ALA A 28 18.09 -7.22 -7.30
CA ALA A 28 16.67 -6.92 -7.10
C ALA A 28 16.04 -6.31 -8.36
N ARG A 29 16.77 -5.42 -9.05
CA ARG A 29 16.34 -4.82 -10.31
C ARG A 29 16.20 -5.86 -11.42
N ARG A 30 17.17 -6.76 -11.57
CA ARG A 30 17.05 -7.86 -12.56
C ARG A 30 15.82 -8.73 -12.26
N GLU A 31 15.64 -9.15 -11.01
CA GLU A 31 14.48 -9.95 -10.57
C GLU A 31 13.16 -9.23 -10.83
N TYR A 32 13.08 -7.93 -10.57
CA TYR A 32 11.90 -7.10 -10.82
C TYR A 32 11.49 -7.14 -12.30
N TRP A 33 12.43 -6.91 -13.20
CA TRP A 33 12.17 -6.91 -14.63
C TRP A 33 11.91 -8.31 -15.20
N ASP A 34 12.61 -9.31 -14.70
CA ASP A 34 12.43 -10.71 -15.11
C ASP A 34 11.09 -11.29 -14.64
N GLN A 35 10.48 -10.72 -13.61
CA GLN A 35 9.19 -11.14 -13.04
C GLN A 35 8.04 -10.19 -13.41
N ASN A 36 8.02 -9.66 -14.62
CA ASN A 36 6.95 -8.80 -15.13
C ASN A 36 6.74 -7.54 -14.29
N GLU A 37 7.83 -6.87 -13.96
CA GLU A 37 7.83 -5.68 -13.10
C GLU A 37 7.19 -5.95 -11.71
N CYS A 38 7.55 -7.09 -11.13
CA CYS A 38 7.16 -7.48 -9.77
C CYS A 38 8.37 -8.01 -9.00
N LEU A 39 8.60 -7.47 -7.81
CA LEU A 39 9.66 -7.92 -6.89
C LEU A 39 9.06 -8.32 -5.55
N PHE A 40 9.56 -9.41 -5.00
CA PHE A 40 9.27 -9.84 -3.64
C PHE A 40 10.56 -9.92 -2.82
N LEU A 41 10.64 -9.16 -1.73
CA LEU A 41 11.71 -9.21 -0.73
C LEU A 41 11.12 -9.75 0.57
N GLU A 42 11.36 -11.03 0.86
CA GLU A 42 10.79 -11.73 2.01
C GLU A 42 11.23 -11.14 3.36
N ARG A 43 12.44 -10.58 3.41
CA ARG A 43 13.06 -10.04 4.64
C ARG A 43 13.68 -8.68 4.36
N PHE A 44 12.84 -7.69 4.05
CA PHE A 44 13.31 -6.33 3.82
C PHE A 44 13.59 -5.61 5.14
N LEU A 45 12.58 -5.54 6.04
CA LEU A 45 12.79 -5.11 7.43
C LEU A 45 12.79 -6.32 8.36
N PRO A 46 13.63 -6.33 9.41
CA PRO A 46 13.52 -7.33 10.46
C PRO A 46 12.13 -7.27 11.11
N PRO A 47 11.47 -8.43 11.38
CA PRO A 47 10.16 -8.47 12.05
C PRO A 47 10.14 -7.68 13.37
N GLU A 48 11.23 -7.69 14.12
CA GLU A 48 11.37 -6.98 15.40
C GLU A 48 11.29 -5.45 15.24
N VAL A 49 11.66 -4.92 14.07
CA VAL A 49 11.49 -3.50 13.74
C VAL A 49 10.02 -3.17 13.52
N VAL A 50 9.29 -4.05 12.82
CA VAL A 50 7.85 -3.92 12.63
C VAL A 50 7.13 -4.00 13.96
N ASP A 51 7.43 -5.01 14.79
CA ASP A 51 6.80 -5.23 16.08
C ASP A 51 7.04 -4.06 17.04
N ARG A 52 8.24 -3.49 17.02
CA ARG A 52 8.62 -2.41 17.93
C ARG A 52 8.06 -1.04 17.52
N HIS A 53 8.03 -0.75 16.22
CA HIS A 53 7.77 0.61 15.75
C HIS A 53 6.43 0.76 15.02
N LEU A 54 6.04 -0.23 14.20
CA LEU A 54 4.87 -0.10 13.32
C LEU A 54 3.61 -0.73 13.94
N LEU A 55 3.74 -1.89 14.58
CA LEU A 55 2.60 -2.59 15.15
C LEU A 55 1.88 -1.80 16.26
N PRO A 56 2.57 -1.09 17.19
CA PRO A 56 1.89 -0.22 18.15
C PRO A 56 1.06 0.88 17.50
N GLU A 57 1.50 1.42 16.36
CA GLU A 57 0.73 2.41 15.60
C GLU A 57 -0.48 1.78 14.92
N VAL A 58 -0.35 0.56 14.39
CA VAL A 58 -1.49 -0.22 13.87
C VAL A 58 -2.55 -0.41 14.94
N ASP A 59 -2.17 -0.82 16.15
CA ASP A 59 -3.10 -1.09 17.24
C ASP A 59 -3.87 0.15 17.69
N LYS A 60 -3.23 1.32 17.72
CA LYS A 60 -3.89 2.62 17.97
C LYS A 60 -4.95 2.95 16.91
N LEU A 61 -4.75 2.50 15.68
CA LEU A 61 -5.62 2.80 14.55
C LEU A 61 -6.82 1.84 14.42
N ARG A 62 -6.82 0.67 15.08
CA ARG A 62 -7.92 -0.30 14.99
C ARG A 62 -9.32 0.29 15.17
N PRO A 63 -9.56 1.22 16.13
CA PRO A 63 -10.88 1.84 16.29
C PRO A 63 -11.29 2.75 15.12
N ASN A 64 -10.36 3.11 14.25
CA ASN A 64 -10.58 3.98 13.09
C ASN A 64 -10.74 3.22 11.77
N VAL A 65 -10.71 1.89 11.80
CA VAL A 65 -10.85 1.06 10.60
C VAL A 65 -12.22 1.27 9.99
N HIS A 66 -12.24 1.69 8.75
CA HIS A 66 -13.46 1.77 7.96
C HIS A 66 -13.65 0.48 7.16
N ARG A 67 -14.80 -0.20 7.36
CA ARG A 67 -15.13 -1.46 6.69
C ARG A 67 -15.81 -1.19 5.36
N ASN A 68 -15.33 -1.83 4.31
CA ASN A 68 -15.85 -1.73 2.96
C ASN A 68 -16.32 -3.10 2.45
N TYR A 69 -17.43 -3.10 1.74
CA TYR A 69 -17.93 -4.26 1.03
C TYR A 69 -18.42 -3.86 -0.36
N ILE A 70 -17.80 -4.43 -1.37
CA ILE A 70 -18.23 -4.33 -2.78
C ILE A 70 -18.49 -5.76 -3.26
N PRO A 71 -19.75 -6.18 -3.48
CA PRO A 71 -20.08 -7.55 -3.86
C PRO A 71 -19.26 -8.04 -5.05
N GLY A 72 -18.67 -9.25 -4.91
CA GLY A 72 -17.86 -9.87 -5.94
C GLY A 72 -16.47 -9.26 -6.16
N HIS A 73 -16.12 -8.17 -5.45
CA HIS A 73 -14.84 -7.50 -5.63
C HIS A 73 -14.04 -7.35 -4.35
N LYS A 74 -14.63 -6.82 -3.27
CA LYS A 74 -13.85 -6.48 -2.05
C LYS A 74 -14.69 -6.62 -0.80
N LYS A 75 -14.11 -7.24 0.22
CA LYS A 75 -14.52 -7.16 1.63
C LYS A 75 -13.28 -6.93 2.47
N GLY A 76 -13.29 -5.96 3.38
CA GLY A 76 -12.13 -5.67 4.22
C GLY A 76 -12.22 -4.32 4.91
N GLY A 77 -11.26 -4.05 5.78
CA GLY A 77 -11.08 -2.77 6.45
C GLY A 77 -9.97 -1.93 5.81
N ALA A 78 -10.06 -0.61 5.94
CA ALA A 78 -9.01 0.29 5.48
C ALA A 78 -8.86 1.51 6.40
N ILE A 79 -7.64 2.03 6.46
CA ILE A 79 -7.28 3.33 7.03
C ILE A 79 -6.68 4.17 5.92
N SER A 80 -7.23 5.36 5.67
CA SER A 80 -6.79 6.25 4.60
C SER A 80 -5.54 7.04 4.96
N TYR A 81 -4.88 7.61 3.93
CA TYR A 81 -3.80 8.58 4.06
C TYR A 81 -4.12 9.69 5.08
N TYR A 82 -5.33 10.26 5.06
CA TYR A 82 -5.72 11.34 5.96
C TYR A 82 -5.68 10.92 7.42
N THR A 83 -6.21 9.73 7.73
CA THR A 83 -6.18 9.20 9.10
C THR A 83 -4.76 8.85 9.55
N LEU A 84 -3.92 8.30 8.64
CA LEU A 84 -2.50 8.07 8.93
C LEU A 84 -1.76 9.38 9.21
N SER A 85 -2.01 10.42 8.41
CA SER A 85 -1.41 11.74 8.57
C SER A 85 -1.72 12.37 9.93
N GLU A 86 -2.95 12.19 10.40
CA GLU A 86 -3.42 12.75 11.68
C GLU A 86 -2.95 11.95 12.89
N LYS A 87 -3.03 10.60 12.81
CA LYS A 87 -2.95 9.73 13.99
C LYS A 87 -1.72 8.84 14.07
N ALA A 88 -1.04 8.60 12.95
CA ALA A 88 0.13 7.73 12.87
C ALA A 88 1.13 8.21 11.80
N PRO A 89 1.70 9.43 11.96
CA PRO A 89 2.59 10.04 10.97
C PRO A 89 3.85 9.21 10.68
N LEU A 90 4.18 8.26 11.53
CA LEU A 90 5.31 7.34 11.34
C LEU A 90 5.21 6.56 10.02
N PHE A 91 4.00 6.15 9.60
CA PHE A 91 3.80 5.51 8.30
C PHE A 91 4.10 6.45 7.13
N LEU A 92 3.79 7.74 7.29
CA LEU A 92 4.10 8.73 6.25
C LEU A 92 5.59 9.09 6.24
N ALA A 93 6.28 9.06 7.37
CA ALA A 93 7.73 9.22 7.42
C ALA A 93 8.42 8.11 6.62
N LEU A 94 7.98 6.85 6.75
CA LEU A 94 8.45 5.73 5.94
C LEU A 94 8.11 5.92 4.45
N TYR A 95 6.86 6.23 4.13
CA TYR A 95 6.38 6.44 2.76
C TYR A 95 7.12 7.56 2.04
N LYS A 96 7.40 8.67 2.72
CA LYS A 96 8.07 9.86 2.17
C LYS A 96 9.59 9.85 2.35
N CYS A 97 10.17 8.77 2.89
CA CYS A 97 11.61 8.65 3.10
C CYS A 97 12.37 8.79 1.78
N PRO A 98 13.29 9.80 1.63
CA PRO A 98 14.00 10.03 0.37
C PRO A 98 14.84 8.83 -0.07
N ALA A 99 15.47 8.10 0.87
CA ALA A 99 16.27 6.92 0.57
C ALA A 99 15.40 5.79 0.01
N PHE A 100 14.19 5.60 0.56
CA PHE A 100 13.25 4.60 0.08
C PHE A 100 12.70 4.95 -1.31
N ILE A 101 12.35 6.21 -1.55
CA ILE A 101 11.94 6.71 -2.89
C ILE A 101 13.06 6.52 -3.92
N ALA A 102 14.31 6.79 -3.54
CA ALA A 102 15.47 6.57 -4.40
C ALA A 102 15.67 5.08 -4.72
N PHE A 103 15.45 4.19 -3.75
CA PHE A 103 15.48 2.75 -3.96
C PHE A 103 14.42 2.29 -4.97
N VAL A 104 13.15 2.70 -4.78
CA VAL A 104 12.07 2.37 -5.72
C VAL A 104 12.38 2.92 -7.11
N SER A 105 12.93 4.14 -7.21
CA SER A 105 13.31 4.74 -8.49
C SER A 105 14.43 3.95 -9.20
N ARG A 106 15.44 3.49 -8.47
CA ARG A 106 16.51 2.64 -9.04
C ARG A 106 15.99 1.29 -9.51
N LEU A 107 15.11 0.67 -8.72
CA LEU A 107 14.50 -0.61 -9.02
C LEU A 107 13.68 -0.55 -10.32
N THR A 108 12.77 0.42 -10.41
CA THR A 108 11.85 0.58 -11.54
C THR A 108 12.50 1.20 -12.78
N GLY A 109 13.66 1.83 -12.61
CA GLY A 109 14.32 2.58 -13.69
C GLY A 109 13.62 3.90 -14.03
N ALA A 110 12.64 4.33 -13.23
CA ALA A 110 11.88 5.55 -13.41
C ALA A 110 12.00 6.47 -12.18
N ARG A 111 12.06 7.78 -12.39
CA ARG A 111 12.04 8.73 -11.27
C ARG A 111 10.63 8.78 -10.68
N VAL A 112 10.44 8.07 -9.59
CA VAL A 112 9.16 8.07 -8.88
C VAL A 112 9.11 9.13 -7.78
N ARG A 113 7.89 9.49 -7.39
CA ARG A 113 7.57 10.36 -6.25
C ARG A 113 6.29 9.88 -5.58
N PRO A 114 6.05 10.22 -4.31
CA PRO A 114 4.78 9.94 -3.65
C PRO A 114 3.60 10.50 -4.43
N CYS A 115 2.45 9.82 -4.38
CA CYS A 115 1.20 10.38 -4.86
C CYS A 115 0.84 11.67 -4.10
N PRO A 116 0.04 12.57 -4.67
CA PRO A 116 -0.40 13.78 -3.99
C PRO A 116 -1.09 13.50 -2.65
N ASP A 117 -0.88 14.38 -1.67
CA ASP A 117 -1.46 14.27 -0.32
C ASP A 117 -3.01 14.29 -0.32
N ALA A 118 -3.61 14.72 -1.43
CA ALA A 118 -5.06 14.70 -1.64
C ALA A 118 -5.60 13.32 -2.07
N ASP A 119 -4.73 12.33 -2.31
CA ASP A 119 -5.13 10.97 -2.64
C ASP A 119 -5.25 10.12 -1.36
N PRO A 120 -6.46 9.67 -0.97
CA PRO A 120 -6.65 8.87 0.24
C PRO A 120 -5.98 7.50 0.18
N HIS A 121 -5.63 7.03 -1.03
CA HIS A 121 -4.93 5.77 -1.28
C HIS A 121 -3.41 5.90 -1.38
N ALA A 122 -2.88 7.14 -1.39
CA ALA A 122 -1.43 7.39 -1.54
C ALA A 122 -0.57 6.59 -0.55
N CYS A 123 -1.06 6.44 0.68
CA CYS A 123 -0.51 5.57 1.71
C CYS A 123 -1.67 5.12 2.60
N ALA A 124 -1.90 3.83 2.72
CA ALA A 124 -3.07 3.29 3.39
C ALA A 124 -2.76 1.97 4.10
N LEU A 125 -3.51 1.65 5.16
CA LEU A 125 -3.49 0.33 5.77
C LEU A 125 -4.72 -0.46 5.33
N TYR A 126 -4.51 -1.71 4.93
CA TYR A 126 -5.58 -2.66 4.68
C TYR A 126 -5.63 -3.72 5.75
N PHE A 127 -6.85 -3.92 6.29
CA PHE A 127 -7.16 -4.85 7.37
C PHE A 127 -8.03 -5.98 6.83
N TYR A 128 -7.52 -7.20 6.88
CA TYR A 128 -8.25 -8.43 6.69
C TYR A 128 -8.35 -9.09 8.07
N THR A 129 -9.50 -8.91 8.74
CA THR A 129 -9.71 -9.25 10.16
C THR A 129 -11.03 -9.96 10.42
N GLU A 130 -11.88 -10.11 9.41
CA GLU A 130 -13.13 -10.85 9.51
C GLU A 130 -13.17 -11.98 8.48
N PRO A 131 -13.79 -13.12 8.79
CA PRO A 131 -13.90 -14.23 7.85
C PRO A 131 -14.47 -13.78 6.50
N GLY A 132 -13.83 -14.20 5.42
CA GLY A 132 -14.20 -13.86 4.07
C GLY A 132 -13.69 -12.48 3.59
N ASP A 133 -12.86 -11.77 4.37
CA ASP A 133 -12.17 -10.57 3.88
C ASP A 133 -11.25 -10.93 2.74
N HIS A 134 -11.40 -10.25 1.61
CA HIS A 134 -10.69 -10.54 0.36
C HIS A 134 -10.62 -9.31 -0.54
N MET A 135 -9.82 -9.42 -1.60
CA MET A 135 -9.87 -8.54 -2.76
C MET A 135 -9.82 -9.37 -4.04
N GLY A 136 -10.83 -9.24 -4.90
CA GLY A 136 -10.90 -9.90 -6.19
C GLY A 136 -9.78 -9.47 -7.13
N PHE A 137 -9.56 -10.21 -8.21
CA PHE A 137 -8.56 -9.87 -9.20
C PHE A 137 -8.80 -8.50 -9.82
N HIS A 138 -7.75 -7.67 -9.85
CA HIS A 138 -7.76 -6.31 -10.40
C HIS A 138 -6.34 -5.87 -10.79
N TYR A 139 -6.27 -4.76 -11.50
CA TYR A 139 -5.06 -3.95 -11.69
C TYR A 139 -5.17 -2.70 -10.81
N ASP A 140 -4.04 -2.20 -10.33
CA ASP A 140 -3.99 -0.89 -9.68
C ASP A 140 -3.87 0.20 -10.76
N ASP A 141 -4.99 0.51 -11.40
CA ASP A 141 -5.04 1.49 -12.48
C ASP A 141 -4.55 2.87 -12.04
N SER A 142 -3.79 3.54 -12.90
CA SER A 142 -3.33 4.89 -12.66
C SER A 142 -4.37 5.93 -13.13
N TYR A 143 -4.84 6.77 -12.21
CA TYR A 143 -5.59 7.99 -12.54
C TYR A 143 -4.68 9.16 -12.92
N TYR A 144 -3.39 8.99 -12.72
CA TYR A 144 -2.34 9.94 -13.04
C TYR A 144 -1.86 9.76 -14.48
N LYS A 145 -1.21 10.79 -15.03
CA LYS A 145 -0.64 10.73 -16.39
C LYS A 145 0.59 9.84 -16.49
N GLY A 146 1.24 9.56 -15.36
CA GLY A 146 2.42 8.70 -15.28
C GLY A 146 2.09 7.27 -14.85
N ASP A 147 3.13 6.44 -14.89
CA ASP A 147 3.07 5.09 -14.34
C ASP A 147 2.84 5.15 -12.84
N ARG A 148 2.14 4.14 -12.33
CA ARG A 148 1.87 3.93 -10.90
C ARG A 148 2.56 2.66 -10.43
N TYR A 149 3.27 2.78 -9.33
CA TYR A 149 3.95 1.67 -8.66
C TYR A 149 3.37 1.48 -7.28
N THR A 150 2.93 0.26 -7.00
CA THR A 150 2.41 -0.15 -5.70
C THR A 150 3.49 -0.84 -4.91
N VAL A 151 3.64 -0.43 -3.67
CA VAL A 151 4.54 -1.06 -2.69
C VAL A 151 3.71 -1.54 -1.51
N LEU A 152 3.76 -2.85 -1.25
CA LEU A 152 3.10 -3.48 -0.12
C LEU A 152 4.13 -3.89 0.92
N MET A 153 3.91 -3.52 2.18
CA MET A 153 4.71 -3.99 3.32
C MET A 153 3.84 -4.80 4.27
N GLY A 154 4.23 -6.04 4.55
CA GLY A 154 3.57 -6.87 5.54
C GLY A 154 3.76 -6.31 6.95
N LEU A 155 2.68 -6.22 7.73
CA LEU A 155 2.71 -5.81 9.13
C LEU A 155 2.23 -6.92 10.06
N VAL A 156 1.16 -7.61 9.67
CA VAL A 156 0.64 -8.80 10.38
C VAL A 156 0.32 -9.88 9.36
N GLN A 157 0.79 -11.10 9.62
CA GLN A 157 0.51 -12.28 8.79
C GLN A 157 0.24 -13.48 9.71
N ARG A 158 -0.95 -13.53 10.28
CA ARG A 158 -1.44 -14.64 11.11
C ARG A 158 -2.52 -15.41 10.35
N THR A 159 -2.16 -15.90 9.16
CA THR A 159 -3.09 -16.59 8.26
C THR A 159 -2.36 -17.59 7.37
N GLU A 160 -3.01 -18.72 7.12
CA GLU A 160 -2.58 -19.70 6.12
C GLU A 160 -3.33 -19.56 4.80
N HIS A 161 -4.49 -18.89 4.80
CA HIS A 161 -5.42 -18.81 3.67
C HIS A 161 -5.36 -17.48 2.94
N CYS A 162 -5.22 -16.35 3.67
CA CYS A 162 -5.24 -15.02 3.08
C CYS A 162 -3.88 -14.66 2.47
N ARG A 163 -3.77 -14.80 1.15
CA ARG A 163 -2.54 -14.63 0.39
C ARG A 163 -2.71 -13.60 -0.72
N LEU A 164 -1.62 -12.92 -1.06
CA LEU A 164 -1.55 -12.18 -2.31
C LEU A 164 -1.33 -13.17 -3.45
N VAL A 165 -2.23 -13.16 -4.42
CA VAL A 165 -2.10 -13.93 -5.68
C VAL A 165 -1.80 -12.97 -6.80
N ALA A 166 -0.76 -13.26 -7.57
CA ALA A 166 -0.33 -12.43 -8.70
C ALA A 166 -0.21 -13.28 -9.97
N ARG A 167 -0.71 -12.77 -11.10
CA ARG A 167 -0.60 -13.38 -12.42
C ARG A 167 0.48 -12.63 -13.21
N LEU A 168 1.64 -13.23 -13.27
CA LEU A 168 2.76 -12.71 -14.05
C LEU A 168 2.53 -13.05 -15.53
N TYR A 169 2.90 -12.14 -16.40
CA TYR A 169 2.86 -12.30 -17.88
C TYR A 169 1.46 -12.51 -18.47
N LEU A 170 0.38 -12.11 -17.76
CA LEU A 170 -0.99 -12.32 -18.25
C LEU A 170 -1.22 -11.64 -19.61
N ASP A 171 -0.62 -10.47 -19.81
CA ASP A 171 -0.78 -9.66 -21.03
C ASP A 171 0.43 -9.80 -22.00
N ASP A 172 1.36 -10.75 -21.74
CA ASP A 172 2.50 -11.01 -22.60
C ASP A 172 2.21 -12.22 -23.50
N PRO A 173 1.95 -12.04 -24.82
CA PRO A 173 1.63 -13.13 -25.73
C PRO A 173 2.79 -14.09 -26.00
N THR A 174 4.00 -13.73 -25.58
CA THR A 174 5.22 -14.52 -25.81
C THR A 174 5.60 -15.41 -24.63
N ARG A 175 4.95 -15.26 -23.48
CA ARG A 175 5.23 -15.98 -22.23
C ARG A 175 3.97 -16.63 -21.69
N GLU A 176 4.13 -17.80 -21.09
CA GLU A 176 3.04 -18.45 -20.36
C GLU A 176 2.72 -17.68 -19.07
N THR A 177 1.42 -17.45 -18.83
CA THR A 177 0.95 -16.85 -17.57
C THR A 177 1.34 -17.73 -16.39
N ARG A 178 2.02 -17.15 -15.41
CA ARG A 178 2.39 -17.81 -14.16
C ARG A 178 1.67 -17.19 -12.98
N GLU A 179 0.82 -17.96 -12.33
CA GLU A 179 0.21 -17.56 -11.07
C GLU A 179 1.14 -17.86 -9.90
N VAL A 180 1.40 -16.88 -9.05
CA VAL A 180 2.21 -16.99 -7.84
C VAL A 180 1.40 -16.57 -6.63
N GLN A 181 1.58 -17.29 -5.52
CA GLN A 181 0.93 -16.95 -4.24
C GLN A 181 2.02 -16.54 -3.25
N LEU A 182 1.89 -15.34 -2.71
CA LEU A 182 2.83 -14.76 -1.79
C LEU A 182 2.20 -14.71 -0.38
N ALA A 183 2.81 -15.46 0.54
CA ALA A 183 2.59 -15.31 1.97
C ALA A 183 3.75 -14.47 2.50
N TYR A 184 3.53 -13.19 2.72
CA TYR A 184 4.59 -12.31 3.20
C TYR A 184 4.31 -11.82 4.61
N GLY A 185 5.26 -12.13 5.50
CA GLY A 185 5.23 -11.80 6.91
C GLY A 185 5.58 -10.34 7.21
N PRO A 186 5.66 -10.01 8.52
CA PRO A 186 6.09 -8.67 8.95
C PRO A 186 7.44 -8.28 8.38
N GLY A 187 7.52 -7.09 7.79
CA GLY A 187 8.73 -6.54 7.19
C GLY A 187 9.04 -7.02 5.78
N ALA A 188 8.28 -7.97 5.22
CA ALA A 188 8.39 -8.32 3.81
C ALA A 188 7.85 -7.20 2.91
N LEU A 189 8.43 -7.08 1.71
CA LEU A 189 8.10 -6.04 0.75
C LEU A 189 7.73 -6.65 -0.60
N VAL A 190 6.62 -6.21 -1.18
CA VAL A 190 6.26 -6.50 -2.58
C VAL A 190 6.19 -5.17 -3.33
N ILE A 191 6.88 -5.08 -4.47
CA ILE A 191 6.91 -3.87 -5.31
C ILE A 191 6.50 -4.27 -6.72
N PHE A 192 5.52 -3.59 -7.31
CA PHE A 192 5.09 -3.89 -8.66
C PHE A 192 4.55 -2.68 -9.41
N ASN A 193 4.53 -2.80 -10.73
CA ASN A 193 3.86 -1.86 -11.62
C ASN A 193 2.35 -2.14 -11.56
N GLY A 194 1.60 -1.20 -10.94
CA GLY A 194 0.17 -1.38 -10.66
C GLY A 194 -0.68 -1.72 -11.89
N PRO A 195 -0.61 -0.95 -12.97
CA PRO A 195 -1.30 -1.23 -14.24
C PRO A 195 -0.92 -2.54 -14.95
N LYS A 196 0.19 -3.19 -14.57
CA LYS A 196 0.66 -4.40 -15.26
C LYS A 196 0.43 -5.70 -14.48
N LEU A 197 0.32 -5.61 -13.16
CA LEU A 197 0.16 -6.80 -12.33
C LEU A 197 -1.31 -7.08 -12.03
N HIS A 198 -1.88 -8.12 -12.65
CA HIS A 198 -3.20 -8.63 -12.30
C HIS A 198 -3.13 -9.43 -11.02
N HIS A 199 -3.71 -8.93 -9.93
CA HIS A 199 -3.53 -9.52 -8.61
C HIS A 199 -4.82 -9.53 -7.77
N ALA A 200 -4.82 -10.38 -6.74
CA ALA A 200 -5.94 -10.57 -5.83
C ALA A 200 -5.44 -10.86 -4.42
N VAL A 201 -6.33 -10.78 -3.44
CA VAL A 201 -6.11 -11.28 -2.08
C VAL A 201 -7.17 -12.34 -1.79
N THR A 202 -6.73 -13.57 -1.49
CA THR A 202 -7.62 -14.69 -1.19
C THR A 202 -8.38 -14.47 0.11
N PRO A 203 -9.57 -15.09 0.29
CA PRO A 203 -10.39 -14.91 1.48
C PRO A 203 -9.69 -15.33 2.76
N LEU A 204 -9.88 -14.51 3.81
CA LEU A 204 -9.43 -14.78 5.17
C LEU A 204 -10.32 -15.85 5.80
N ALA A 205 -9.74 -16.82 6.53
CA ALA A 205 -10.48 -17.78 7.33
C ALA A 205 -10.82 -17.23 8.73
N GLU A 206 -11.62 -17.98 9.48
CA GLU A 206 -12.00 -17.61 10.85
C GLU A 206 -10.79 -17.66 11.79
N GLY A 207 -10.65 -16.65 12.66
CA GLY A 207 -9.55 -16.55 13.63
C GLY A 207 -8.22 -16.09 13.03
N GLU A 208 -8.17 -15.84 11.74
CA GLU A 208 -6.99 -15.32 11.05
C GLU A 208 -6.93 -13.79 11.02
N GLU A 209 -5.75 -13.25 10.77
CA GLU A 209 -5.51 -11.81 10.62
C GLU A 209 -4.39 -11.53 9.64
N ARG A 210 -4.61 -10.55 8.77
CA ARG A 210 -3.60 -9.99 7.87
C ARG A 210 -3.74 -8.47 7.79
N ILE A 211 -2.62 -7.75 8.00
CA ILE A 211 -2.58 -6.28 7.89
C ILE A 211 -1.39 -5.89 7.01
N VAL A 212 -1.64 -4.98 6.08
CA VAL A 212 -0.67 -4.56 5.07
C VAL A 212 -0.66 -3.05 4.95
N LEU A 213 0.54 -2.46 4.92
CA LEU A 213 0.74 -1.08 4.50
C LEU A 213 0.90 -1.04 2.98
N THR A 214 0.10 -0.23 2.32
CA THR A 214 0.19 0.06 0.89
C THR A 214 0.71 1.47 0.69
N MET A 215 1.70 1.63 -0.18
CA MET A 215 2.34 2.90 -0.52
C MET A 215 2.36 3.05 -2.03
N GLU A 216 1.84 4.18 -2.54
CA GLU A 216 1.69 4.41 -3.97
C GLU A 216 2.65 5.49 -4.46
N TYR A 217 3.39 5.16 -5.50
CA TYR A 217 4.34 6.07 -6.14
C TYR A 217 3.99 6.27 -7.61
N VAL A 218 4.27 7.47 -8.14
CA VAL A 218 3.96 7.82 -9.53
C VAL A 218 5.13 8.53 -10.19
N THR A 219 5.26 8.40 -11.51
CA THR A 219 6.25 9.15 -12.29
C THR A 219 5.78 10.57 -12.60
N ASN A 220 4.47 10.74 -12.86
CA ASN A 220 3.84 12.05 -13.07
C ASN A 220 2.53 12.16 -12.28
N PRO A 221 2.45 13.01 -11.24
CA PRO A 221 1.27 13.14 -10.38
C PRO A 221 0.15 14.00 -10.99
N GLU A 222 0.30 14.49 -12.21
CA GLU A 222 -0.79 15.22 -12.87
C GLU A 222 -1.94 14.29 -13.21
N MET A 223 -3.16 14.74 -12.99
CA MET A 223 -4.38 14.02 -13.34
C MET A 223 -5.08 14.66 -14.54
N TRP A 224 -5.70 13.84 -15.39
CA TRP A 224 -6.69 14.32 -16.34
C TRP A 224 -7.95 14.78 -15.59
N PHE A 225 -8.57 15.85 -16.07
CA PHE A 225 -9.74 16.44 -15.40
C PHE A 225 -10.89 15.44 -15.13
N LEU A 226 -11.18 14.57 -16.09
CA LEU A 226 -12.20 13.51 -15.98
C LEU A 226 -11.79 12.44 -14.94
N ASN A 227 -10.53 12.07 -14.91
CA ASN A 227 -10.02 11.06 -13.97
C ASN A 227 -10.09 11.55 -12.52
N ARG A 228 -9.87 12.86 -12.31
CA ARG A 228 -10.01 13.48 -10.98
C ARG A 228 -11.44 13.36 -10.43
N PHE A 229 -12.46 13.53 -11.30
CA PHE A 229 -13.85 13.38 -10.90
C PHE A 229 -14.20 11.92 -10.55
N VAL A 230 -13.76 10.96 -11.37
CA VAL A 230 -14.00 9.52 -11.16
C VAL A 230 -13.26 9.02 -9.91
N SER A 231 -12.01 9.45 -9.69
CA SER A 231 -11.23 9.13 -8.48
C SER A 231 -11.94 9.61 -7.23
N ASN A 232 -12.31 10.90 -7.17
CA ASN A 232 -13.02 11.48 -6.03
C ASN A 232 -14.35 10.76 -5.72
N MET A 233 -15.05 10.28 -6.74
CA MET A 233 -16.32 9.56 -6.57
C MET A 233 -16.09 8.14 -6.04
N LYS A 234 -15.09 7.40 -6.57
CA LYS A 234 -14.69 6.08 -6.06
C LYS A 234 -14.17 6.18 -4.62
N ASP A 235 -13.36 7.19 -4.31
CA ASP A 235 -12.80 7.43 -2.99
C ASP A 235 -13.90 7.76 -1.97
N ALA A 236 -14.87 8.60 -2.36
CA ALA A 236 -16.02 8.89 -1.50
C ALA A 236 -16.83 7.63 -1.17
N ILE A 237 -17.03 6.74 -2.14
CA ILE A 237 -17.72 5.46 -1.92
C ILE A 237 -16.87 4.51 -1.09
N ALA A 238 -15.56 4.41 -1.37
CA ALA A 238 -14.65 3.48 -0.71
C ALA A 238 -14.41 3.81 0.77
N TYR A 239 -14.31 5.11 1.12
CA TYR A 239 -14.00 5.53 2.50
C TYR A 239 -15.18 6.06 3.29
N PHE A 240 -16.23 6.57 2.63
CA PHE A 240 -17.39 7.18 3.30
C PHE A 240 -18.71 6.42 3.05
N GLY A 241 -18.68 5.40 2.20
CA GLY A 241 -19.86 4.61 1.82
C GLY A 241 -20.84 5.37 0.93
N VAL A 242 -21.78 4.66 0.30
CA VAL A 242 -22.81 5.23 -0.59
C VAL A 242 -23.69 6.31 0.11
N ARG A 243 -23.79 6.26 1.45
CA ARG A 243 -24.51 7.26 2.23
C ARG A 243 -23.90 8.67 2.19
N ALA A 244 -22.62 8.81 1.90
CA ALA A 244 -21.96 10.12 1.78
C ALA A 244 -22.40 10.89 0.52
N LEU A 245 -22.79 10.18 -0.53
CA LEU A 245 -23.34 10.78 -1.76
C LEU A 245 -24.75 11.33 -1.57
N ILE A 246 -25.49 10.88 -0.54
CA ILE A 246 -26.90 11.22 -0.30
C ILE A 246 -27.03 12.37 0.73
N ARG A 247 -25.99 12.68 1.51
CA ARG A 247 -26.02 13.83 2.42
C ARG A 247 -25.88 15.12 1.61
N ARG A 248 -27.03 15.76 1.32
CA ARG A 248 -27.10 17.16 0.88
C ARG A 248 -26.35 18.03 1.90
N ARG A 249 -25.46 18.91 1.41
CA ARG A 249 -24.89 20.00 2.22
C ARG A 249 -26.00 20.71 2.99
N PRO A 250 -25.82 21.06 4.27
CA PRO A 250 -26.71 21.97 4.93
C PRO A 250 -26.71 23.32 4.17
N PRO A 251 -27.82 23.98 3.97
CA PRO A 251 -27.84 25.29 3.36
C PRO A 251 -27.21 26.31 4.34
N GLY A 252 -26.19 27.03 3.89
CA GLY A 252 -25.60 28.15 4.60
C GLY A 252 -24.10 28.04 4.89
N THR A 253 -23.25 28.13 3.88
CA THR A 253 -21.89 28.69 4.03
C THR A 253 -21.64 29.58 2.82
N VAL A 254 -21.84 30.87 3.04
CA VAL A 254 -21.45 31.95 2.13
C VAL A 254 -19.91 32.04 2.21
N LEU A 255 -19.27 32.03 1.06
CA LEU A 255 -17.85 32.40 0.93
C LEU A 255 -17.76 33.91 1.05
N GLU A 256 -17.05 34.41 2.04
CA GLU A 256 -16.32 35.66 1.96
C GLU A 256 -14.89 35.42 1.53
#